data_bf49209f0b41f8f0db14db01e720b04d
#
_entry.id   bf49209f0b41f8f0db14db01e720b04d
#
_cell.length_a   1.000
_cell.length_b   1.000
_cell.length_c   1.000
_cell.angle_alpha   90.00
_cell.angle_beta   90.00
_cell.angle_gamma   90.00
#
_symmetry.space_group_name_H-M   'P 1'
#
loop_
_entity.id
_entity.type
_entity.pdbx_description
1 polymer ?
#
loop_
_entity_poly.entity_id
_entity_poly.type
_entity_poly.pdbx_seq_one_letter_code
_entity_poly.pdbx_strand_id
1 'polypeptide(L)'
;MVGDLDVGGETVSYQDFVAPALLAASAMNGAVYESGNVFFKLKYARTYEGVLATPLTVRDLAVGELTYTLMRGTVYSVGFVSVMLALGLIASPWALLAVPSAVLISAGFAAGGVFATTLMRTWADFAFVELCVLPMFLFSATFVPASEYPDVVAWILPLTPLYHGVELLRAFTLGEVSPLVLVNVAYLLAMTAVFLVLADRRLTKILLK
;
A
#
# COMPACT_ATOMS: atom_id res chain seq x y z
N MET A 1 27.28 -0.51 -14.33
CA MET A 1 27.12 0.69 -13.47
C MET A 1 25.76 1.25 -13.86
N VAL A 2 24.81 1.24 -12.95
CA VAL A 2 23.50 1.88 -13.15
C VAL A 2 23.78 3.37 -12.99
N GLY A 3 23.47 4.18 -14.01
CA GLY A 3 23.81 5.61 -14.06
C GLY A 3 23.01 6.43 -13.03
N ASP A 4 23.48 7.61 -12.73
CA ASP A 4 22.78 8.59 -11.92
C ASP A 4 21.57 9.13 -12.72
N LEU A 5 20.46 9.36 -12.02
CA LEU A 5 19.24 9.95 -12.57
C LEU A 5 19.17 11.44 -12.22
N ASP A 6 18.67 12.24 -13.15
CA ASP A 6 18.31 13.63 -12.87
C ASP A 6 16.87 13.67 -12.34
N VAL A 7 16.73 14.00 -11.06
CA VAL A 7 15.43 14.17 -10.42
C VAL A 7 15.34 15.61 -9.93
N GLY A 8 14.54 16.41 -10.63
CA GLY A 8 14.30 17.80 -10.25
C GLY A 8 15.53 18.73 -10.33
N GLY A 9 16.60 18.36 -11.09
CA GLY A 9 17.84 19.11 -11.20
C GLY A 9 18.94 18.66 -10.23
N GLU A 10 18.69 17.65 -9.44
CA GLU A 10 19.71 16.99 -8.61
C GLU A 10 20.04 15.59 -9.16
N THR A 11 21.32 15.24 -9.17
CA THR A 11 21.77 13.90 -9.56
C THR A 11 21.66 12.95 -8.39
N VAL A 12 20.71 12.03 -8.46
CA VAL A 12 20.45 11.01 -7.45
C VAL A 12 20.89 9.64 -7.97
N SER A 13 21.53 8.84 -7.13
CA SER A 13 21.83 7.45 -7.50
C SER A 13 20.55 6.68 -7.78
N TYR A 14 20.57 5.85 -8.82
CA TYR A 14 19.42 5.00 -9.15
C TYR A 14 18.94 4.14 -7.96
N GLN A 15 19.86 3.70 -7.10
CA GLN A 15 19.53 2.91 -5.92
C GLN A 15 18.76 3.74 -4.89
N ASP A 16 19.15 4.98 -4.65
CA ASP A 16 18.47 5.90 -3.71
C ASP A 16 17.08 6.28 -4.22
N PHE A 17 16.92 6.36 -5.54
CA PHE A 17 15.63 6.63 -6.18
C PHE A 17 14.66 5.45 -6.11
N VAL A 18 15.14 4.22 -6.35
CA VAL A 18 14.27 3.02 -6.46
C VAL A 18 13.98 2.39 -5.09
N ALA A 19 14.89 2.45 -4.11
CA ALA A 19 14.72 1.78 -2.83
C ALA A 19 13.44 2.21 -2.07
N PRO A 20 13.12 3.52 -1.93
CA PRO A 20 11.86 3.94 -1.31
C PRO A 20 10.63 3.48 -2.10
N ALA A 21 10.71 3.47 -3.42
CA ALA A 21 9.62 3.00 -4.27
C ALA A 21 9.36 1.48 -4.11
N LEU A 22 10.44 0.69 -3.94
CA LEU A 22 10.31 -0.74 -3.62
C LEU A 22 9.73 -0.98 -2.24
N LEU A 23 10.01 -0.11 -1.26
CA LEU A 23 9.36 -0.15 0.05
C LEU A 23 7.85 0.09 -0.07
N ALA A 24 7.43 1.10 -0.86
CA ALA A 24 6.01 1.36 -1.13
C ALA A 24 5.32 0.16 -1.80
N ALA A 25 5.97 -0.41 -2.81
CA ALA A 25 5.47 -1.59 -3.51
C ALA A 25 5.40 -2.82 -2.61
N SER A 26 6.38 -3.01 -1.73
CA SER A 26 6.39 -4.09 -0.73
C SER A 26 5.23 -3.94 0.26
N ALA A 27 4.96 -2.71 0.73
CA ALA A 27 3.85 -2.41 1.62
C ALA A 27 2.49 -2.70 0.95
N MET A 28 2.33 -2.30 -0.31
CA MET A 28 1.16 -2.61 -1.13
C MET A 28 0.99 -4.13 -1.32
N ASN A 29 2.02 -4.80 -1.83
CA ASN A 29 1.95 -6.24 -2.13
C ASN A 29 1.67 -7.06 -0.88
N GLY A 30 2.31 -6.74 0.25
CA GLY A 30 2.06 -7.38 1.53
C GLY A 30 0.60 -7.26 1.97
N ALA A 31 0.00 -6.08 1.84
CA ALA A 31 -1.39 -5.84 2.19
C ALA A 31 -2.38 -6.55 1.24
N VAL A 32 -2.08 -6.54 -0.07
CA VAL A 32 -2.88 -7.27 -1.07
C VAL A 32 -2.82 -8.77 -0.82
N TYR A 33 -1.65 -9.31 -0.49
CA TYR A 33 -1.49 -10.73 -0.19
C TYR A 33 -2.32 -11.17 1.03
N GLU A 34 -2.35 -10.33 2.08
CA GLU A 34 -3.19 -10.59 3.26
C GLU A 34 -4.69 -10.61 2.93
N SER A 35 -5.13 -9.88 1.93
CA SER A 35 -6.52 -9.94 1.50
C SER A 35 -6.93 -11.33 0.99
N GLY A 36 -5.99 -12.11 0.44
CA GLY A 36 -6.20 -13.52 0.09
C GLY A 36 -6.51 -14.39 1.32
N ASN A 37 -5.82 -14.15 2.44
CA ASN A 37 -6.10 -14.83 3.72
C ASN A 37 -7.49 -14.47 4.23
N VAL A 38 -7.90 -13.20 4.13
CA VAL A 38 -9.26 -12.74 4.49
C VAL A 38 -10.30 -13.45 3.64
N PHE A 39 -10.06 -13.54 2.31
CA PHE A 39 -10.95 -14.28 1.40
C PHE A 39 -11.07 -15.75 1.80
N PHE A 40 -9.96 -16.41 2.12
CA PHE A 40 -9.97 -17.81 2.53
C PHE A 40 -10.77 -18.02 3.83
N LYS A 41 -10.56 -17.16 4.85
CA LYS A 41 -11.31 -17.19 6.11
C LYS A 41 -12.82 -16.95 5.90
N LEU A 42 -13.17 -16.06 4.95
CA LEU A 42 -14.55 -15.71 4.66
C LEU A 42 -15.31 -16.81 3.89
N LYS A 43 -14.67 -17.42 2.88
CA LYS A 43 -15.36 -18.30 1.93
C LYS A 43 -15.16 -19.80 2.19
N TYR A 44 -13.96 -20.19 2.59
CA TYR A 44 -13.59 -21.60 2.71
C TYR A 44 -13.54 -22.09 4.15
N ALA A 45 -12.81 -21.40 5.02
CA ALA A 45 -12.65 -21.80 6.40
C ALA A 45 -13.86 -21.46 7.28
N ARG A 46 -14.76 -20.55 6.82
CA ARG A 46 -15.92 -20.04 7.57
C ARG A 46 -15.57 -19.57 8.98
N THR A 47 -14.34 -19.13 9.19
CA THR A 47 -13.82 -18.71 10.50
C THR A 47 -14.67 -17.58 11.09
N TYR A 48 -15.18 -16.71 10.23
CA TYR A 48 -15.95 -15.54 10.65
C TYR A 48 -17.34 -15.91 11.20
N GLU A 49 -17.94 -16.99 10.74
CA GLU A 49 -19.19 -17.51 11.32
C GLU A 49 -18.96 -17.94 12.78
N GLY A 50 -17.84 -18.60 13.07
CA GLY A 50 -17.46 -18.98 14.43
C GLY A 50 -17.16 -17.77 15.33
N VAL A 51 -16.47 -16.75 14.80
CA VAL A 51 -16.18 -15.51 15.54
C VAL A 51 -17.47 -14.74 15.86
N LEU A 52 -18.40 -14.67 14.93
CA LEU A 52 -19.69 -13.98 15.10
C LEU A 52 -20.69 -14.76 16.00
N ALA A 53 -20.40 -16.02 16.33
CA ALA A 53 -21.13 -16.74 17.38
C ALA A 53 -20.75 -16.29 18.81
N THR A 54 -19.73 -15.43 18.94
CA THR A 54 -19.32 -14.73 20.17
C THR A 54 -19.92 -13.31 20.20
N PRO A 55 -19.79 -12.53 21.30
CA PRO A 55 -20.29 -11.16 21.36
C PRO A 55 -19.59 -10.15 20.44
N LEU A 56 -18.71 -10.61 19.53
CA LEU A 56 -17.99 -9.76 18.58
C LEU A 56 -18.90 -9.35 17.41
N THR A 57 -18.68 -8.14 16.92
CA THR A 57 -19.40 -7.58 15.77
C THR A 57 -18.61 -7.75 14.46
N VAL A 58 -19.27 -7.59 13.32
CA VAL A 58 -18.62 -7.57 12.00
C VAL A 58 -17.54 -6.48 11.94
N ARG A 59 -17.78 -5.36 12.62
CA ARG A 59 -16.82 -4.26 12.70
C ARG A 59 -15.56 -4.64 13.48
N ASP A 60 -15.71 -5.34 14.59
CA ASP A 60 -14.55 -5.83 15.38
C ASP A 60 -13.70 -6.80 14.58
N LEU A 61 -14.34 -7.63 13.76
CA LEU A 61 -13.67 -8.54 12.84
C LEU A 61 -12.88 -7.78 11.78
N ALA A 62 -13.49 -6.77 11.12
CA ALA A 62 -12.82 -5.97 10.11
C ALA A 62 -11.63 -5.18 10.69
N VAL A 63 -11.79 -4.60 11.89
CA VAL A 63 -10.72 -3.92 12.61
C VAL A 63 -9.61 -4.90 12.99
N GLY A 64 -9.95 -6.10 13.45
CA GLY A 64 -8.99 -7.15 13.78
C GLY A 64 -8.11 -7.55 12.59
N GLU A 65 -8.72 -7.83 11.43
CA GLU A 65 -7.99 -8.17 10.21
C GLU A 65 -7.08 -7.01 9.73
N LEU A 66 -7.59 -5.78 9.77
CA LEU A 66 -6.79 -4.60 9.45
C LEU A 66 -5.60 -4.46 10.42
N THR A 67 -5.85 -4.56 11.73
CA THR A 67 -4.79 -4.45 12.75
C THR A 67 -3.71 -5.50 12.55
N TYR A 68 -4.09 -6.74 12.27
CA TYR A 68 -3.15 -7.81 11.98
C TYR A 68 -2.28 -7.49 10.74
N THR A 69 -2.91 -7.03 9.65
CA THR A 69 -2.20 -6.63 8.43
C THR A 69 -1.23 -5.47 8.70
N LEU A 70 -1.65 -4.48 9.50
CA LEU A 70 -0.80 -3.33 9.85
C LEU A 70 0.39 -3.74 10.74
N MET A 71 0.17 -4.61 11.73
CA MET A 71 1.27 -5.14 12.55
C MET A 71 2.32 -5.85 11.69
N ARG A 72 1.88 -6.71 10.79
CA ARG A 72 2.76 -7.44 9.89
C ARG A 72 3.47 -6.49 8.92
N GLY A 73 2.74 -5.54 8.32
CA GLY A 73 3.28 -4.50 7.47
C GLY A 73 4.33 -3.64 8.19
N THR A 74 4.11 -3.33 9.47
CA THR A 74 5.08 -2.59 10.30
C THR A 74 6.39 -3.36 10.46
N VAL A 75 6.32 -4.65 10.78
CA VAL A 75 7.52 -5.50 10.94
C VAL A 75 8.32 -5.54 9.63
N TYR A 76 7.65 -5.72 8.48
CA TYR A 76 8.33 -5.74 7.19
C TYR A 76 8.92 -4.37 6.82
N SER A 77 8.19 -3.29 7.09
CA SER A 77 8.68 -1.93 6.82
C SER A 77 9.89 -1.57 7.68
N VAL A 78 9.88 -1.93 8.96
CA VAL A 78 11.04 -1.75 9.84
C VAL A 78 12.25 -2.54 9.34
N GLY A 79 12.05 -3.80 8.95
CA GLY A 79 13.10 -4.63 8.37
C GLY A 79 13.68 -4.01 7.09
N PHE A 80 12.81 -3.57 6.18
CA PHE A 80 13.23 -2.95 4.92
C PHE A 80 13.99 -1.64 5.15
N VAL A 81 13.47 -0.73 5.99
CA VAL A 81 14.12 0.54 6.34
C VAL A 81 15.47 0.29 7.02
N SER A 82 15.58 -0.74 7.89
CA SER A 82 16.84 -1.13 8.52
C SER A 82 17.89 -1.55 7.50
N VAL A 83 17.49 -2.29 6.46
CA VAL A 83 18.37 -2.67 5.35
C VAL A 83 18.78 -1.44 4.53
N MET A 84 17.84 -0.55 4.21
CA MET A 84 18.16 0.71 3.51
C MET A 84 19.17 1.54 4.31
N LEU A 85 19.00 1.62 5.63
CA LEU A 85 19.93 2.33 6.52
C LEU A 85 21.32 1.67 6.51
N ALA A 86 21.39 0.35 6.60
CA ALA A 86 22.64 -0.40 6.57
C ALA A 86 23.42 -0.26 5.24
N LEU A 87 22.68 -0.08 4.14
CA LEU A 87 23.26 0.14 2.79
C LEU A 87 23.57 1.61 2.49
N GLY A 88 23.26 2.54 3.41
CA GLY A 88 23.51 3.97 3.22
C GLY A 88 22.57 4.65 2.22
N LEU A 89 21.41 4.05 1.93
CA LEU A 89 20.41 4.55 0.98
C LEU A 89 19.45 5.59 1.60
N ILE A 90 19.76 6.08 2.80
CA ILE A 90 18.97 7.06 3.52
C ILE A 90 19.79 8.34 3.66
N ALA A 91 19.36 9.38 2.97
CA ALA A 91 20.03 10.66 2.98
C ALA A 91 19.52 11.62 4.08
N SER A 92 18.35 11.33 4.69
CA SER A 92 17.66 12.30 5.54
C SER A 92 17.19 11.71 6.88
N PRO A 93 17.22 12.49 7.97
CA PRO A 93 16.64 12.10 9.26
C PRO A 93 15.11 11.93 9.20
N TRP A 94 14.44 12.52 8.20
CA TRP A 94 13.01 12.34 7.95
C TRP A 94 12.64 10.90 7.58
N ALA A 95 13.61 10.06 7.23
CA ALA A 95 13.40 8.64 6.93
C ALA A 95 12.76 7.86 8.10
N LEU A 96 12.80 8.37 9.33
CA LEU A 96 12.05 7.78 10.44
C LEU A 96 10.53 7.76 10.16
N LEU A 97 10.04 8.71 9.35
CA LEU A 97 8.64 8.75 8.90
C LEU A 97 8.34 7.77 7.76
N ALA A 98 9.34 7.10 7.20
CA ALA A 98 9.13 6.09 6.17
C ALA A 98 8.34 4.88 6.72
N VAL A 99 8.59 4.48 7.98
CA VAL A 99 7.85 3.36 8.59
C VAL A 99 6.36 3.69 8.73
N PRO A 100 5.92 4.78 9.39
CA PRO A 100 4.50 5.12 9.47
C PRO A 100 3.88 5.38 8.09
N SER A 101 4.63 5.89 7.13
CA SER A 101 4.15 6.05 5.75
C SER A 101 3.89 4.72 5.06
N ALA A 102 4.79 3.76 5.20
CA ALA A 102 4.59 2.41 4.67
C ALA A 102 3.40 1.70 5.34
N VAL A 103 3.19 1.93 6.64
CA VAL A 103 1.99 1.44 7.36
C VAL A 103 0.71 2.09 6.81
N LEU A 104 0.74 3.39 6.50
CA LEU A 104 -0.39 4.08 5.88
C LEU A 104 -0.71 3.53 4.48
N ILE A 105 0.32 3.26 3.66
CA ILE A 105 0.17 2.60 2.36
C ILE A 105 -0.48 1.22 2.57
N SER A 106 0.05 0.41 3.48
CA SER A 106 -0.51 -0.90 3.81
C SER A 106 -1.97 -0.81 4.25
N ALA A 107 -2.35 0.21 5.04
CA ALA A 107 -3.73 0.41 5.49
C ALA A 107 -4.69 0.64 4.32
N GLY A 108 -4.33 1.50 3.38
CA GLY A 108 -5.15 1.78 2.20
C GLY A 108 -5.35 0.54 1.33
N PHE A 109 -4.27 -0.18 1.05
CA PHE A 109 -4.33 -1.39 0.23
C PHE A 109 -4.98 -2.57 0.96
N ALA A 110 -4.81 -2.71 2.27
CA ALA A 110 -5.51 -3.70 3.07
C ALA A 110 -7.02 -3.47 3.06
N ALA A 111 -7.46 -2.23 3.29
CA ALA A 111 -8.87 -1.86 3.24
C ALA A 111 -9.48 -2.13 1.85
N GLY A 112 -8.76 -1.75 0.77
CA GLY A 112 -9.13 -2.05 -0.60
C GLY A 112 -9.18 -3.54 -0.90
N GLY A 113 -8.21 -4.30 -0.41
CA GLY A 113 -8.15 -5.76 -0.53
C GLY A 113 -9.32 -6.44 0.17
N VAL A 114 -9.61 -6.06 1.43
CA VAL A 114 -10.79 -6.59 2.15
C VAL A 114 -12.08 -6.26 1.40
N PHE A 115 -12.23 -5.06 0.87
CA PHE A 115 -13.39 -4.72 0.03
C PHE A 115 -13.44 -5.61 -1.23
N ALA A 116 -12.32 -5.80 -1.93
CA ALA A 116 -12.24 -6.64 -3.13
C ALA A 116 -12.66 -8.09 -2.82
N THR A 117 -12.26 -8.67 -1.68
CA THR A 117 -12.65 -10.04 -1.28
C THR A 117 -14.16 -10.20 -1.13
N THR A 118 -14.88 -9.14 -0.79
CA THR A 118 -16.36 -9.18 -0.71
C THR A 118 -17.03 -9.28 -2.07
N LEU A 119 -16.33 -8.95 -3.16
CA LEU A 119 -16.82 -9.03 -4.53
C LEU A 119 -16.49 -10.37 -5.19
N MET A 120 -15.47 -11.06 -4.70
CA MET A 120 -15.00 -12.33 -5.24
C MET A 120 -15.96 -13.47 -4.92
N ARG A 121 -16.09 -14.39 -5.86
CA ARG A 121 -16.89 -15.62 -5.73
C ARG A 121 -15.99 -16.84 -5.55
N THR A 122 -14.89 -16.87 -6.27
CA THR A 122 -13.93 -17.99 -6.32
C THR A 122 -12.51 -17.49 -6.12
N TRP A 123 -11.60 -18.40 -5.82
CA TRP A 123 -10.18 -18.07 -5.72
C TRP A 123 -9.58 -17.54 -7.04
N ALA A 124 -10.11 -17.99 -8.17
CA ALA A 124 -9.69 -17.52 -9.49
C ALA A 124 -9.93 -16.02 -9.69
N ASP A 125 -10.91 -15.44 -8.99
CA ASP A 125 -11.21 -14.00 -9.07
C ASP A 125 -10.08 -13.15 -8.48
N PHE A 126 -9.18 -13.74 -7.68
CA PHE A 126 -8.01 -13.04 -7.15
C PHE A 126 -7.06 -12.58 -8.25
N ALA A 127 -7.05 -13.29 -9.39
CA ALA A 127 -6.27 -12.87 -10.56
C ALA A 127 -6.65 -11.47 -11.07
N PHE A 128 -7.91 -11.03 -10.89
CA PHE A 128 -8.31 -9.66 -11.24
C PHE A 128 -7.67 -8.61 -10.34
N VAL A 129 -7.43 -8.93 -9.07
CA VAL A 129 -6.71 -8.03 -8.16
C VAL A 129 -5.26 -7.90 -8.60
N GLU A 130 -4.60 -9.02 -8.90
CA GLU A 130 -3.23 -9.03 -9.41
C GLU A 130 -3.12 -8.29 -10.75
N LEU A 131 -4.12 -8.44 -11.63
CA LEU A 131 -4.18 -7.73 -12.91
C LEU A 131 -4.27 -6.20 -12.70
N CYS A 132 -4.87 -5.71 -11.62
CA CYS A 132 -4.88 -4.28 -11.29
C CYS A 132 -3.57 -3.83 -10.62
N VAL A 133 -2.98 -4.68 -9.76
CA VAL A 133 -1.77 -4.37 -9.00
C VAL A 133 -0.55 -4.24 -9.92
N LEU A 134 -0.41 -5.11 -10.92
CA LEU A 134 0.76 -5.12 -11.81
C LEU A 134 0.92 -3.82 -12.63
N PRO A 135 -0.11 -3.31 -13.34
CA PRO A 135 -0.01 -2.03 -14.03
C PRO A 135 0.25 -0.88 -13.05
N MET A 136 -0.40 -0.90 -11.88
CA MET A 136 -0.21 0.13 -10.88
C MET A 136 1.25 0.16 -10.39
N PHE A 137 1.90 -0.99 -10.20
CA PHE A 137 3.31 -1.08 -9.85
C PHE A 137 4.22 -0.53 -10.95
N LEU A 138 3.93 -0.82 -12.22
CA LEU A 138 4.72 -0.36 -13.36
C LEU A 138 4.54 1.15 -13.63
N PHE A 139 3.30 1.67 -13.43
CA PHE A 139 2.92 3.04 -13.77
C PHE A 139 2.75 3.93 -12.52
N SER A 140 3.55 3.74 -11.48
CA SER A 140 3.56 4.59 -10.28
C SER A 140 4.89 5.29 -10.05
N ALA A 141 5.64 5.58 -11.12
CA ALA A 141 6.98 6.16 -11.08
C ALA A 141 7.97 5.36 -10.19
N THR A 142 7.79 4.04 -10.12
CA THR A 142 8.63 3.17 -9.27
C THR A 142 10.06 3.07 -9.78
N PHE A 143 10.24 2.87 -11.10
CA PHE A 143 11.53 2.59 -11.72
C PHE A 143 12.10 3.77 -12.50
N VAL A 144 11.24 4.69 -12.93
CA VAL A 144 11.58 5.80 -13.81
C VAL A 144 10.92 7.06 -13.23
N PRO A 145 11.61 8.21 -13.21
CA PRO A 145 11.02 9.49 -12.80
C PRO A 145 9.75 9.83 -13.58
N ALA A 146 8.80 10.52 -12.94
CA ALA A 146 7.55 10.92 -13.59
C ALA A 146 7.76 11.77 -14.85
N SER A 147 8.87 12.52 -14.92
CA SER A 147 9.26 13.36 -16.06
C SER A 147 9.64 12.57 -17.32
N GLU A 148 10.00 11.31 -17.19
CA GLU A 148 10.41 10.44 -18.31
C GLU A 148 9.24 9.75 -19.01
N TYR A 149 8.03 9.85 -18.41
CA TYR A 149 6.84 9.24 -19.01
C TYR A 149 6.24 10.14 -20.08
N PRO A 150 5.64 9.55 -21.15
CA PRO A 150 4.86 10.31 -22.12
C PRO A 150 3.73 11.09 -21.43
N ASP A 151 3.38 12.28 -21.96
CA ASP A 151 2.37 13.18 -21.36
C ASP A 151 1.08 12.47 -20.94
N VAL A 152 0.57 11.56 -21.79
CA VAL A 152 -0.65 10.80 -21.53
C VAL A 152 -0.54 9.94 -20.25
N VAL A 153 0.62 9.31 -20.03
CA VAL A 153 0.87 8.46 -18.86
C VAL A 153 1.10 9.34 -17.63
N ALA A 154 1.83 10.45 -17.77
CA ALA A 154 2.11 11.39 -16.71
C ALA A 154 0.82 11.92 -16.04
N TRP A 155 -0.27 12.09 -16.81
CA TRP A 155 -1.58 12.49 -16.29
C TRP A 155 -2.27 11.39 -15.47
N ILE A 156 -1.96 10.13 -15.72
CA ILE A 156 -2.54 8.97 -15.04
C ILE A 156 -1.81 8.65 -13.74
N LEU A 157 -0.51 8.94 -13.66
CA LEU A 157 0.31 8.63 -12.47
C LEU A 157 -0.32 9.13 -11.15
N PRO A 158 -0.75 10.41 -11.03
CA PRO A 158 -1.34 10.93 -9.80
C PRO A 158 -2.70 10.33 -9.45
N LEU A 159 -3.32 9.56 -10.34
CA LEU A 159 -4.56 8.83 -10.04
C LEU A 159 -4.28 7.51 -9.35
N THR A 160 -3.06 6.98 -9.44
CA THR A 160 -2.70 5.70 -8.84
C THR A 160 -2.35 5.85 -7.36
N PRO A 161 -2.95 5.05 -6.47
CA PRO A 161 -2.64 5.12 -5.04
C PRO A 161 -1.18 4.85 -4.71
N LEU A 162 -0.53 3.96 -5.46
CA LEU A 162 0.86 3.63 -5.24
C LEU A 162 1.79 4.79 -5.54
N TYR A 163 1.48 5.64 -6.54
CA TYR A 163 2.25 6.85 -6.85
C TYR A 163 2.36 7.75 -5.62
N HIS A 164 1.25 8.02 -4.93
CA HIS A 164 1.26 8.83 -3.71
C HIS A 164 2.11 8.20 -2.60
N GLY A 165 2.10 6.86 -2.49
CA GLY A 165 2.95 6.13 -1.56
C GLY A 165 4.43 6.25 -1.90
N VAL A 166 4.79 6.12 -3.17
CA VAL A 166 6.16 6.25 -3.68
C VAL A 166 6.71 7.65 -3.43
N GLU A 167 5.96 8.68 -3.83
CA GLU A 167 6.35 10.08 -3.63
C GLU A 167 6.50 10.44 -2.15
N LEU A 168 5.60 9.92 -1.29
CA LEU A 168 5.67 10.12 0.15
C LEU A 168 6.96 9.54 0.75
N LEU A 169 7.31 8.31 0.37
CA LEU A 169 8.51 7.65 0.88
C LEU A 169 9.78 8.29 0.34
N ARG A 170 9.80 8.71 -0.94
CA ARG A 170 10.92 9.45 -1.52
C ARG A 170 11.16 10.77 -0.79
N ALA A 171 10.10 11.54 -0.57
CA ALA A 171 10.20 12.82 0.14
C ALA A 171 10.88 12.66 1.51
N PHE A 172 10.59 11.59 2.24
CA PHE A 172 11.20 11.35 3.54
C PHE A 172 12.60 10.74 3.49
N THR A 173 12.88 9.86 2.55
CA THR A 173 14.19 9.20 2.47
C THR A 173 15.26 10.07 1.82
N LEU A 174 14.90 10.87 0.81
CA LEU A 174 15.80 11.81 0.14
C LEU A 174 15.85 13.16 0.85
N GLY A 175 14.83 13.51 1.66
CA GLY A 175 14.79 14.76 2.43
C GLY A 175 14.07 15.92 1.70
N GLU A 176 13.48 15.68 0.56
CA GLU A 176 12.75 16.69 -0.23
C GLU A 176 11.31 16.87 0.28
N VAL A 177 11.17 17.28 1.53
CA VAL A 177 9.86 17.44 2.18
C VAL A 177 9.18 18.72 1.69
N SER A 178 8.19 18.57 0.82
CA SER A 178 7.38 19.64 0.28
C SER A 178 5.93 19.60 0.79
N PRO A 179 5.10 20.65 0.62
CA PRO A 179 3.68 20.63 0.96
C PRO A 179 2.89 19.51 0.26
N LEU A 180 3.40 18.93 -0.84
CA LEU A 180 2.80 17.80 -1.54
C LEU A 180 2.74 16.53 -0.67
N VAL A 181 3.61 16.40 0.33
CA VAL A 181 3.53 15.33 1.34
C VAL A 181 2.15 15.28 2.00
N LEU A 182 1.55 16.44 2.31
CA LEU A 182 0.21 16.50 2.90
C LEU A 182 -0.87 16.00 1.93
N VAL A 183 -0.72 16.28 0.64
CA VAL A 183 -1.64 15.78 -0.40
C VAL A 183 -1.55 14.26 -0.48
N ASN A 184 -0.34 13.71 -0.49
CA ASN A 184 -0.12 12.26 -0.55
C ASN A 184 -0.70 11.55 0.68
N VAL A 185 -0.47 12.09 1.88
CA VAL A 185 -1.04 11.58 3.13
C VAL A 185 -2.57 11.66 3.10
N ALA A 186 -3.14 12.81 2.71
CA ALA A 186 -4.58 12.99 2.64
C ALA A 186 -5.24 12.03 1.65
N TYR A 187 -4.62 11.79 0.49
CA TYR A 187 -5.09 10.83 -0.51
C TYR A 187 -5.14 9.41 0.09
N LEU A 188 -4.06 8.95 0.70
CA LEU A 188 -3.97 7.61 1.29
C LEU A 188 -4.95 7.44 2.46
N LEU A 189 -5.13 8.46 3.30
CA LEU A 189 -6.13 8.45 4.38
C LEU A 189 -7.56 8.40 3.83
N ALA A 190 -7.86 9.22 2.81
CA ALA A 190 -9.16 9.21 2.16
C ALA A 190 -9.46 7.86 1.51
N MET A 191 -8.49 7.27 0.79
CA MET A 191 -8.58 5.93 0.22
C MET A 191 -8.89 4.89 1.31
N THR A 192 -8.13 4.92 2.40
CA THR A 192 -8.31 4.00 3.53
C THR A 192 -9.72 4.12 4.11
N ALA A 193 -10.18 5.35 4.39
CA ALA A 193 -11.51 5.61 4.96
C ALA A 193 -12.63 5.14 4.04
N VAL A 194 -12.54 5.44 2.74
CA VAL A 194 -13.54 5.04 1.75
C VAL A 194 -13.64 3.51 1.66
N PHE A 195 -12.51 2.82 1.52
CA PHE A 195 -12.53 1.37 1.40
C PHE A 195 -12.94 0.67 2.69
N LEU A 196 -12.60 1.21 3.87
CA LEU A 196 -13.10 0.67 5.15
C LEU A 196 -14.63 0.75 5.25
N VAL A 197 -15.21 1.91 4.90
CA VAL A 197 -16.67 2.07 4.90
C VAL A 197 -17.33 1.12 3.90
N LEU A 198 -16.76 0.96 2.72
CA LEU A 198 -17.28 0.05 1.70
C LEU A 198 -17.16 -1.42 2.12
N ALA A 199 -16.02 -1.80 2.72
CA ALA A 199 -15.80 -3.16 3.24
C ALA A 199 -16.77 -3.48 4.38
N ASP A 200 -16.93 -2.60 5.36
CA ASP A 200 -17.86 -2.77 6.48
C ASP A 200 -19.30 -2.99 5.99
N ARG A 201 -19.79 -2.12 5.11
CA ARG A 201 -21.15 -2.24 4.52
C ARG A 201 -21.36 -3.55 3.76
N ARG A 202 -20.35 -4.02 3.05
CA ARG A 202 -20.42 -5.25 2.28
C ARG A 202 -20.31 -6.49 3.16
N LEU A 203 -19.37 -6.52 4.10
CA LEU A 203 -19.21 -7.63 5.05
C LEU A 203 -20.49 -7.81 5.89
N THR A 204 -21.08 -6.72 6.37
CA THR A 204 -22.35 -6.76 7.09
C THR A 204 -23.45 -7.41 6.26
N LYS A 205 -23.56 -7.09 4.95
CA LYS A 205 -24.54 -7.71 4.07
C LYS A 205 -24.31 -9.19 3.78
N ILE A 206 -23.05 -9.64 3.85
CA ILE A 206 -22.69 -11.05 3.55
C ILE A 206 -22.83 -11.91 4.80
N LEU A 207 -22.45 -11.40 5.96
CA LEU A 207 -22.34 -12.17 7.21
C LEU A 207 -23.63 -12.15 8.05
N LEU A 208 -24.48 -11.12 7.90
CA LEU A 208 -25.72 -10.99 8.66
C LEU A 208 -26.98 -11.34 7.80
N LYS A 209 -26.80 -12.07 6.71
CA LYS A 209 -27.88 -12.75 6.00
C LYS A 209 -28.09 -14.13 6.60
#